data_76223d0de3310ba24c172ed505527c73
#
_entry.id   76223d0de3310ba24c172ed505527c73
#
_cell.length_a   1.000
_cell.length_b   1.000
_cell.length_c   1.000
_cell.angle_alpha   90.00
_cell.angle_beta   90.00
_cell.angle_gamma   90.00
#
_symmetry.space_group_name_H-M   'P 1'
#
loop_
_entity.id
_entity.type
_entity.pdbx_description
1 polymer ?
#
loop_
_entity_poly.entity_id
_entity_poly.type
_entity_poly.pdbx_seq_one_letter_code
_entity_poly.pdbx_strand_id
1 'polypeptide(L)'
;MNKWNFIESHVEQGIQALAGKNRIPELEIQTGHDVLKRHQKKLFPSAVVFGAPIKPSDCGRYNSPGGKIGVLYAADSSLTAAAEAYGRMLHLYGQINYPAGVLGQHFMCSIDVVRTVKVIDVMALCESLHIPLDSLENEDYTFTQWLMEYLYTHFGNEYDGIAYTSRHKRYKRCYAFWERPGLKAAFEDTPGGMTPYASYRETDRGMFPEWWKKTTMTGEEMFEELLNFRIIYLPE
;
A
#
# COMPACT_ATOMS: atom_id res chain seq x y z
N MET A 1 -28.22 -1.70 18.66
CA MET A 1 -27.91 -1.00 17.42
C MET A 1 -26.40 -0.87 17.35
N ASN A 2 -25.77 -1.44 16.36
CA ASN A 2 -24.31 -1.43 16.24
C ASN A 2 -23.87 0.00 15.87
N LYS A 3 -22.96 0.60 16.63
CA LYS A 3 -22.46 1.98 16.43
C LYS A 3 -21.97 2.22 14.99
N TRP A 4 -21.48 1.17 14.36
CA TRP A 4 -20.95 1.19 12.99
C TRP A 4 -22.04 1.32 11.91
N ASN A 5 -23.20 0.68 12.05
CA ASN A 5 -24.26 0.75 11.04
C ASN A 5 -24.78 2.17 10.79
N PHE A 6 -24.78 3.03 11.82
CA PHE A 6 -25.17 4.42 11.65
C PHE A 6 -24.12 5.22 10.86
N ILE A 7 -22.85 4.96 11.11
CA ILE A 7 -21.74 5.62 10.39
C ILE A 7 -21.73 5.17 8.92
N GLU A 8 -21.88 3.87 8.65
CA GLU A 8 -21.89 3.31 7.29
C GLU A 8 -22.98 3.95 6.43
N SER A 9 -24.23 4.01 6.91
CA SER A 9 -25.32 4.61 6.12
C SER A 9 -25.12 6.10 5.81
N HIS A 10 -24.49 6.85 6.72
CA HIS A 10 -24.15 8.24 6.48
C HIS A 10 -23.05 8.38 5.41
N VAL A 11 -22.04 7.53 5.48
CA VAL A 11 -20.94 7.50 4.50
C VAL A 11 -21.47 7.12 3.12
N GLU A 12 -22.31 6.09 3.02
CA GLU A 12 -22.96 5.70 1.75
C GLU A 12 -23.72 6.85 1.11
N GLN A 13 -24.60 7.50 1.87
CA GLN A 13 -25.36 8.65 1.36
C GLN A 13 -24.45 9.78 0.90
N GLY A 14 -23.40 10.07 1.66
CA GLY A 14 -22.42 11.09 1.30
C GLY A 14 -21.66 10.75 0.01
N ILE A 15 -21.19 9.51 -0.14
CA ILE A 15 -20.50 9.05 -1.36
C ILE A 15 -21.45 9.14 -2.56
N GLN A 16 -22.69 8.69 -2.45
CA GLN A 16 -23.66 8.78 -3.54
C GLN A 16 -23.98 10.24 -3.92
N ALA A 17 -24.04 11.14 -2.94
CA ALA A 17 -24.23 12.56 -3.19
C ALA A 17 -23.03 13.20 -3.92
N LEU A 18 -21.80 12.77 -3.61
CA LEU A 18 -20.60 13.20 -4.34
C LEU A 18 -20.59 12.63 -5.76
N ALA A 19 -20.91 11.35 -5.93
CA ALA A 19 -20.97 10.67 -7.22
C ALA A 19 -22.01 11.34 -8.14
N GLY A 20 -23.21 11.63 -7.65
CA GLY A 20 -24.26 12.31 -8.40
C GLY A 20 -23.88 13.71 -8.87
N LYS A 21 -22.84 14.31 -8.29
CA LYS A 21 -22.28 15.61 -8.67
C LYS A 21 -20.95 15.50 -9.45
N ASN A 22 -20.50 14.28 -9.75
CA ASN A 22 -19.18 13.99 -10.33
C ASN A 22 -18.03 14.62 -9.52
N ARG A 23 -18.05 14.42 -8.19
CA ARG A 23 -17.11 15.02 -7.21
C ARG A 23 -16.45 13.99 -6.31
N ILE A 24 -16.42 12.72 -6.70
CA ILE A 24 -15.58 11.74 -5.99
C ILE A 24 -14.13 12.18 -6.15
N PRO A 25 -13.37 12.38 -5.05
CA PRO A 25 -11.97 12.74 -5.15
C PRO A 25 -11.17 11.59 -5.80
N GLU A 26 -10.45 11.91 -6.85
CA GLU A 26 -9.68 10.94 -7.63
C GLU A 26 -8.26 11.38 -7.89
N LEU A 27 -7.40 10.42 -8.15
CA LEU A 27 -6.03 10.61 -8.60
C LEU A 27 -5.78 9.74 -9.82
N GLU A 28 -4.98 10.26 -10.74
CA GLU A 28 -4.50 9.51 -11.90
C GLU A 28 -3.02 9.16 -11.75
N ILE A 29 -2.68 7.91 -12.03
CA ILE A 29 -1.31 7.41 -12.12
C ILE A 29 -1.03 7.23 -13.62
N GLN A 30 -0.04 7.96 -14.11
CA GLN A 30 0.24 8.04 -15.54
C GLN A 30 1.15 6.89 -16.01
N THR A 31 0.91 6.42 -17.21
CA THR A 31 1.77 5.44 -17.88
C THR A 31 3.18 5.97 -18.06
N GLY A 32 4.16 5.14 -17.73
CA GLY A 32 5.59 5.38 -18.05
C GLY A 32 6.29 6.42 -17.18
N HIS A 33 5.58 7.08 -16.26
CA HIS A 33 6.17 8.07 -15.34
C HIS A 33 6.26 7.57 -13.90
N ASP A 34 5.37 6.68 -13.51
CA ASP A 34 5.28 6.21 -12.14
C ASP A 34 5.66 4.73 -12.03
N VAL A 35 6.78 4.45 -11.38
CA VAL A 35 7.19 3.10 -11.01
C VAL A 35 6.76 2.86 -9.57
N LEU A 36 5.79 1.99 -9.41
CA LEU A 36 5.29 1.63 -8.08
C LEU A 36 6.22 0.64 -7.40
N LYS A 37 6.27 0.68 -6.08
CA LYS A 37 7.11 -0.19 -5.24
C LYS A 37 6.25 -1.10 -4.38
N ARG A 38 6.73 -2.34 -4.23
CA ARG A 38 6.07 -3.35 -3.40
C ARG A 38 7.09 -4.17 -2.62
N HIS A 39 6.83 -4.38 -1.34
CA HIS A 39 7.56 -5.34 -0.53
C HIS A 39 6.96 -6.74 -0.69
N GLN A 40 7.83 -7.76 -0.86
CA GLN A 40 7.45 -9.16 -0.83
C GLN A 40 8.31 -9.94 0.16
N LYS A 41 7.66 -10.78 1.00
CA LYS A 41 8.35 -11.61 2.00
C LYS A 41 9.00 -12.88 1.42
N LYS A 42 8.83 -13.14 0.14
CA LYS A 42 9.44 -14.24 -0.61
C LYS A 42 9.39 -13.91 -2.09
N LEU A 43 10.20 -14.61 -2.88
CA LEU A 43 10.10 -14.51 -4.32
C LEU A 43 8.79 -15.15 -4.81
N PHE A 44 7.99 -14.35 -5.48
CA PHE A 44 6.85 -14.80 -6.26
C PHE A 44 7.20 -14.76 -7.76
N PRO A 45 6.46 -15.48 -8.63
CA PRO A 45 6.69 -15.40 -10.09
C PRO A 45 6.49 -13.99 -10.66
N SER A 46 5.74 -13.12 -9.98
CA SER A 46 5.45 -11.75 -10.40
C SER A 46 5.32 -10.84 -9.18
N ALA A 47 5.64 -9.55 -9.33
CA ALA A 47 5.29 -8.52 -8.38
C ALA A 47 3.80 -8.15 -8.46
N VAL A 48 3.17 -8.35 -9.63
CA VAL A 48 1.76 -8.06 -9.87
C VAL A 48 0.90 -9.27 -9.44
N VAL A 49 0.69 -9.37 -8.13
CA VAL A 49 -0.13 -10.43 -7.52
C VAL A 49 -1.25 -9.79 -6.70
N PHE A 50 -2.48 -10.05 -7.12
CA PHE A 50 -3.68 -9.63 -6.38
C PHE A 50 -4.00 -10.68 -5.32
N GLY A 51 -3.78 -10.32 -4.06
CA GLY A 51 -4.06 -11.20 -2.93
C GLY A 51 -5.51 -11.11 -2.48
N ALA A 52 -6.16 -12.26 -2.29
CA ALA A 52 -7.52 -12.38 -1.78
C ALA A 52 -7.55 -13.27 -0.53
N PRO A 53 -7.03 -12.80 0.63
CA PRO A 53 -6.95 -13.60 1.83
C PRO A 53 -8.35 -13.92 2.37
N ILE A 54 -8.59 -15.19 2.70
CA ILE A 54 -9.87 -15.67 3.24
C ILE A 54 -9.92 -15.50 4.76
N LYS A 55 -8.77 -15.74 5.44
CA LYS A 55 -8.72 -15.65 6.91
C LYS A 55 -8.62 -14.19 7.34
N PRO A 56 -9.47 -13.74 8.29
CA PRO A 56 -9.42 -12.36 8.79
C PRO A 56 -8.04 -11.94 9.32
N SER A 57 -7.28 -12.86 9.94
CA SER A 57 -5.92 -12.61 10.42
C SER A 57 -4.92 -12.24 9.34
N ASP A 58 -5.18 -12.65 8.10
CA ASP A 58 -4.30 -12.44 6.96
C ASP A 58 -4.73 -11.21 6.13
N CYS A 59 -5.91 -10.64 6.45
CA CYS A 59 -6.44 -9.47 5.77
C CYS A 59 -5.72 -8.19 6.21
N GLY A 60 -5.26 -7.42 5.24
CA GLY A 60 -4.83 -6.05 5.44
C GLY A 60 -5.99 -5.08 5.55
N ARG A 61 -5.66 -3.81 5.76
CA ARG A 61 -6.60 -2.71 5.99
C ARG A 61 -7.66 -2.55 4.90
N TYR A 62 -7.31 -2.80 3.68
CA TYR A 62 -8.18 -2.64 2.50
C TYR A 62 -8.39 -3.96 1.75
N ASN A 63 -8.33 -5.11 2.43
CA ASN A 63 -8.76 -6.37 1.84
C ASN A 63 -10.27 -6.57 2.02
N SER A 64 -10.89 -7.25 1.06
CA SER A 64 -12.26 -7.71 1.19
C SER A 64 -12.32 -8.90 2.14
N PRO A 65 -13.12 -8.84 3.22
CA PRO A 65 -13.32 -10.00 4.09
C PRO A 65 -13.86 -11.21 3.31
N GLY A 66 -13.26 -12.37 3.58
CA GLY A 66 -13.65 -13.61 2.90
C GLY A 66 -13.12 -13.77 1.46
N GLY A 67 -12.15 -12.95 1.04
CA GLY A 67 -11.42 -13.14 -0.21
C GLY A 67 -12.22 -12.91 -1.49
N LYS A 68 -13.23 -12.03 -1.44
CA LYS A 68 -14.11 -11.76 -2.59
C LYS A 68 -13.41 -10.94 -3.69
N ILE A 69 -12.47 -10.07 -3.30
CA ILE A 69 -11.81 -9.12 -4.18
C ILE A 69 -10.30 -9.28 -4.01
N GLY A 70 -9.59 -9.56 -5.10
CA GLY A 70 -8.14 -9.54 -5.12
C GLY A 70 -7.62 -8.11 -5.02
N VAL A 71 -6.60 -7.89 -4.16
CA VAL A 71 -6.00 -6.57 -3.92
C VAL A 71 -4.49 -6.63 -4.10
N LEU A 72 -3.97 -5.73 -4.93
CA LEU A 72 -2.54 -5.47 -5.08
C LEU A 72 -2.17 -4.22 -4.27
N TYR A 73 -1.37 -4.42 -3.22
CA TYR A 73 -0.80 -3.30 -2.47
C TYR A 73 0.51 -2.83 -3.09
N ALA A 74 0.63 -1.53 -3.28
CA ALA A 74 1.86 -0.88 -3.73
C ALA A 74 2.01 0.50 -3.07
N ALA A 75 3.18 1.13 -3.26
CA ALA A 75 3.48 2.46 -2.75
C ALA A 75 4.26 3.28 -3.80
N ASP A 76 4.32 4.57 -3.62
CA ASP A 76 5.08 5.49 -4.47
C ASP A 76 6.61 5.47 -4.22
N SER A 77 7.04 4.78 -3.17
CA SER A 77 8.48 4.64 -2.87
C SER A 77 8.81 3.33 -2.17
N SER A 78 10.05 2.88 -2.31
CA SER A 78 10.58 1.68 -1.67
C SER A 78 10.51 1.76 -0.15
N LEU A 79 10.86 2.92 0.42
CA LEU A 79 10.80 3.15 1.86
C LEU A 79 9.38 3.02 2.40
N THR A 80 8.39 3.56 1.65
CA THR A 80 6.98 3.48 2.05
C THR A 80 6.48 2.03 1.96
N ALA A 81 6.82 1.31 0.88
CA ALA A 81 6.47 -0.09 0.72
C ALA A 81 7.04 -0.97 1.85
N ALA A 82 8.30 -0.74 2.24
CA ALA A 82 8.93 -1.43 3.35
C ALA A 82 8.31 -1.02 4.71
N ALA A 83 8.05 0.27 4.93
CA ALA A 83 7.45 0.78 6.15
C ALA A 83 6.03 0.21 6.38
N GLU A 84 5.20 0.11 5.35
CA GLU A 84 3.87 -0.50 5.45
C GLU A 84 3.94 -1.99 5.78
N ALA A 85 4.93 -2.70 5.25
CA ALA A 85 5.10 -4.13 5.51
C ALA A 85 5.48 -4.43 6.98
N TYR A 86 6.21 -3.55 7.64
CA TYR A 86 6.75 -3.75 8.99
C TYR A 86 6.19 -2.79 10.04
N GLY A 87 5.43 -1.79 9.65
CA GLY A 87 5.06 -0.68 10.52
C GLY A 87 4.31 -1.08 11.79
N ARG A 88 3.46 -2.10 11.73
CA ARG A 88 2.79 -2.64 12.92
C ARG A 88 3.81 -3.21 13.92
N MET A 89 4.82 -3.92 13.45
CA MET A 89 5.88 -4.46 14.30
C MET A 89 6.72 -3.34 14.92
N LEU A 90 7.05 -2.30 14.15
CA LEU A 90 7.76 -1.12 14.64
C LEU A 90 6.96 -0.37 15.71
N HIS A 91 5.66 -0.23 15.52
CA HIS A 91 4.78 0.38 16.52
C HIS A 91 4.75 -0.40 17.84
N LEU A 92 4.68 -1.73 17.75
CA LEU A 92 4.61 -2.60 18.95
C LEU A 92 5.93 -2.72 19.69
N TYR A 93 7.05 -2.77 18.97
CA TYR A 93 8.35 -3.13 19.54
C TYR A 93 9.37 -1.98 19.53
N GLY A 94 9.07 -0.87 18.89
CA GLY A 94 9.96 0.30 18.76
C GLY A 94 11.19 0.06 17.89
N GLN A 95 11.82 -1.11 17.99
CA GLN A 95 12.94 -1.56 17.16
C GLN A 95 12.74 -3.01 16.79
N ILE A 96 13.10 -3.37 15.56
CA ILE A 96 13.02 -4.74 15.05
C ILE A 96 14.42 -5.31 14.95
N ASN A 97 14.67 -6.43 15.64
CA ASN A 97 15.84 -7.26 15.41
C ASN A 97 15.60 -8.11 14.15
N TYR A 98 16.40 -7.86 13.09
CA TYR A 98 16.17 -8.43 11.77
C TYR A 98 17.38 -9.30 11.37
N PRO A 99 17.22 -10.63 11.22
CA PRO A 99 18.33 -11.50 10.82
C PRO A 99 18.82 -11.13 9.41
N ALA A 100 20.13 -10.96 9.23
CA ALA A 100 20.74 -10.59 7.95
C ALA A 100 20.38 -11.56 6.82
N GLY A 101 20.26 -12.86 7.11
CA GLY A 101 19.85 -13.86 6.12
C GLY A 101 18.46 -13.61 5.51
N VAL A 102 17.58 -12.90 6.22
CA VAL A 102 16.24 -12.54 5.71
C VAL A 102 16.29 -11.46 4.64
N LEU A 103 17.35 -10.62 4.62
CA LEU A 103 17.57 -9.64 3.55
C LEU A 103 17.68 -10.31 2.15
N GLY A 104 18.19 -11.53 2.10
CA GLY A 104 18.26 -12.31 0.85
C GLY A 104 16.94 -12.98 0.45
N GLN A 105 15.98 -13.08 1.38
CA GLN A 105 14.70 -13.77 1.18
C GLN A 105 13.54 -12.82 0.89
N HIS A 106 13.64 -11.57 1.34
CA HIS A 106 12.65 -10.54 1.12
C HIS A 106 13.06 -9.62 -0.05
N PHE A 107 12.09 -9.17 -0.81
CA PHE A 107 12.31 -8.48 -2.07
C PHE A 107 11.67 -7.09 -2.07
N MET A 108 12.40 -6.13 -2.65
CA MET A 108 11.82 -4.91 -3.17
C MET A 108 11.47 -5.14 -4.63
N CYS A 109 10.20 -4.92 -4.96
CA CYS A 109 9.69 -5.12 -6.31
C CYS A 109 9.27 -3.78 -6.91
N SER A 110 9.55 -3.62 -8.20
CA SER A 110 9.12 -2.50 -9.04
C SER A 110 8.02 -2.96 -9.98
N ILE A 111 7.00 -2.13 -10.15
CA ILE A 111 5.82 -2.42 -10.97
C ILE A 111 5.62 -1.24 -11.91
N ASP A 112 5.60 -1.51 -13.21
CA ASP A 112 5.33 -0.52 -14.24
C ASP A 112 3.81 -0.34 -14.43
N VAL A 113 3.40 0.91 -14.58
CA VAL A 113 2.02 1.27 -14.94
C VAL A 113 1.92 1.35 -16.46
N VAL A 114 1.18 0.41 -17.07
CA VAL A 114 1.13 0.26 -18.54
C VAL A 114 -0.10 0.87 -19.21
N ARG A 115 -1.02 1.39 -18.41
CA ARG A 115 -2.10 2.31 -18.85
C ARG A 115 -2.40 3.29 -17.72
N THR A 116 -2.99 4.42 -18.03
CA THR A 116 -3.47 5.33 -16.98
C THR A 116 -4.41 4.60 -16.02
N VAL A 117 -4.17 4.75 -14.73
CA VAL A 117 -4.91 4.14 -13.63
C VAL A 117 -5.60 5.23 -12.85
N LYS A 118 -6.90 5.08 -12.61
CA LYS A 118 -7.69 5.99 -11.77
C LYS A 118 -7.94 5.36 -10.42
N VAL A 119 -7.68 6.10 -9.36
CA VAL A 119 -7.92 5.65 -7.99
C VAL A 119 -8.67 6.69 -7.19
N ILE A 120 -9.53 6.25 -6.27
CA ILE A 120 -10.22 7.14 -5.35
C ILE A 120 -9.26 7.56 -4.24
N ASP A 121 -9.10 8.87 -4.00
CA ASP A 121 -8.33 9.39 -2.86
C ASP A 121 -9.18 9.27 -1.59
N VAL A 122 -8.91 8.25 -0.78
CA VAL A 122 -9.68 7.96 0.44
C VAL A 122 -9.51 9.05 1.49
N MET A 123 -8.36 9.73 1.55
CA MET A 123 -8.15 10.83 2.51
C MET A 123 -9.04 12.02 2.17
N ALA A 124 -9.00 12.47 0.92
CA ALA A 124 -9.83 13.57 0.42
C ALA A 124 -11.33 13.21 0.46
N LEU A 125 -11.67 11.93 0.24
CA LEU A 125 -13.04 11.44 0.39
C LEU A 125 -13.53 11.58 1.84
N CYS A 126 -12.73 11.13 2.81
CA CYS A 126 -13.07 11.23 4.23
C CYS A 126 -13.18 12.69 4.67
N GLU A 127 -12.28 13.57 4.22
CA GLU A 127 -12.38 15.02 4.48
C GLU A 127 -13.69 15.60 3.93
N SER A 128 -14.06 15.26 2.70
CA SER A 128 -15.29 15.72 2.06
C SER A 128 -16.56 15.25 2.77
N LEU A 129 -16.49 14.12 3.48
CA LEU A 129 -17.57 13.51 4.25
C LEU A 129 -17.50 13.83 5.74
N HIS A 130 -16.56 14.65 6.18
CA HIS A 130 -16.30 14.94 7.59
C HIS A 130 -16.07 13.70 8.47
N ILE A 131 -15.46 12.66 7.90
CA ILE A 131 -15.09 11.44 8.62
C ILE A 131 -13.75 11.68 9.30
N PRO A 132 -13.61 11.43 10.61
CA PRO A 132 -12.37 11.55 11.32
C PRO A 132 -11.30 10.61 10.74
N LEU A 133 -10.08 11.12 10.54
CA LEU A 133 -8.97 10.34 9.94
C LEU A 133 -8.53 9.16 10.79
N ASP A 134 -8.72 9.22 12.10
CA ASP A 134 -8.48 8.09 13.01
C ASP A 134 -9.32 6.84 12.66
N SER A 135 -10.47 7.03 11.99
CA SER A 135 -11.27 5.92 11.45
C SER A 135 -10.53 5.11 10.40
N LEU A 136 -9.58 5.73 9.68
CA LEU A 136 -8.72 5.08 8.70
C LEU A 136 -7.45 4.50 9.31
N GLU A 137 -7.01 5.04 10.45
CA GLU A 137 -5.70 4.74 11.05
C GLU A 137 -5.78 3.73 12.21
N ASN A 138 -6.97 3.38 12.63
CA ASN A 138 -7.19 2.50 13.76
C ASN A 138 -6.77 1.03 13.46
N GLU A 139 -6.57 0.21 14.48
CA GLU A 139 -6.22 -1.21 14.34
C GLU A 139 -7.42 -2.10 13.99
N ASP A 140 -8.64 -1.61 14.21
CA ASP A 140 -9.86 -2.25 13.76
C ASP A 140 -10.10 -1.89 12.27
N TYR A 141 -9.88 -2.83 11.40
CA TYR A 141 -10.01 -2.66 9.95
C TYR A 141 -11.45 -2.78 9.43
N THR A 142 -12.44 -2.95 10.30
CA THR A 142 -13.84 -3.16 9.90
C THR A 142 -14.35 -2.04 8.99
N PHE A 143 -14.10 -0.78 9.37
CA PHE A 143 -14.51 0.37 8.57
C PHE A 143 -13.80 0.44 7.22
N THR A 144 -12.48 0.30 7.20
CA THR A 144 -11.69 0.42 5.97
C THR A 144 -11.93 -0.73 5.00
N GLN A 145 -12.17 -1.93 5.50
CA GLN A 145 -12.53 -3.09 4.71
C GLN A 145 -13.93 -2.96 4.12
N TRP A 146 -14.91 -2.51 4.92
CA TRP A 146 -16.23 -2.18 4.44
C TRP A 146 -16.21 -1.06 3.38
N LEU A 147 -15.50 0.03 3.64
CA LEU A 147 -15.38 1.14 2.69
C LEU A 147 -14.80 0.67 1.36
N MET A 148 -13.76 -0.16 1.39
CA MET A 148 -13.15 -0.72 0.19
C MET A 148 -14.14 -1.59 -0.59
N GLU A 149 -14.90 -2.50 0.08
CA GLU A 149 -15.92 -3.32 -0.58
C GLU A 149 -17.05 -2.46 -1.20
N TYR A 150 -17.49 -1.42 -0.47
CA TYR A 150 -18.48 -0.49 -0.96
C TYR A 150 -18.01 0.23 -2.22
N LEU A 151 -16.81 0.81 -2.19
CA LEU A 151 -16.24 1.52 -3.32
C LEU A 151 -16.03 0.61 -4.53
N TYR A 152 -15.52 -0.61 -4.33
CA TYR A 152 -15.39 -1.58 -5.42
C TYR A 152 -16.75 -1.94 -6.02
N THR A 153 -17.74 -2.21 -5.19
CA THR A 153 -19.06 -2.66 -5.65
C THR A 153 -19.76 -1.59 -6.51
N HIS A 154 -19.64 -0.32 -6.13
CA HIS A 154 -20.34 0.78 -6.80
C HIS A 154 -19.52 1.47 -7.89
N PHE A 155 -18.20 1.47 -7.78
CA PHE A 155 -17.30 2.25 -8.64
C PHE A 155 -16.16 1.44 -9.27
N GLY A 156 -16.08 0.15 -9.03
CA GLY A 156 -15.03 -0.72 -9.58
C GLY A 156 -15.02 -0.82 -11.11
N ASN A 157 -16.06 -0.35 -11.80
CA ASN A 157 -16.06 -0.22 -13.26
C ASN A 157 -15.35 1.06 -13.75
N GLU A 158 -15.25 2.09 -12.91
CA GLU A 158 -14.68 3.39 -13.24
C GLU A 158 -13.27 3.56 -12.68
N TYR A 159 -13.02 3.02 -11.49
CA TYR A 159 -11.75 3.15 -10.78
C TYR A 159 -11.03 1.80 -10.68
N ASP A 160 -9.71 1.87 -10.62
CA ASP A 160 -8.83 0.70 -10.51
C ASP A 160 -8.46 0.36 -9.07
N GLY A 161 -8.84 1.18 -8.11
CA GLY A 161 -8.48 1.03 -6.72
C GLY A 161 -8.64 2.29 -5.89
N ILE A 162 -7.94 2.33 -4.78
CA ILE A 162 -7.89 3.46 -3.87
C ILE A 162 -6.45 3.91 -3.60
N ALA A 163 -6.27 5.20 -3.33
CA ALA A 163 -5.06 5.77 -2.78
C ALA A 163 -5.29 6.19 -1.32
N TYR A 164 -4.30 5.96 -0.47
CA TYR A 164 -4.33 6.34 0.94
C TYR A 164 -2.96 6.77 1.43
N THR A 165 -2.90 7.49 2.55
CA THR A 165 -1.64 7.90 3.15
C THR A 165 -1.07 6.81 4.03
N SER A 166 0.25 6.59 3.95
CA SER A 166 0.95 5.67 4.84
C SER A 166 0.84 6.12 6.30
N ARG A 167 0.48 5.21 7.20
CA ARG A 167 0.50 5.46 8.65
C ARG A 167 1.90 5.64 9.21
N HIS A 168 2.89 5.06 8.53
CA HIS A 168 4.26 4.97 8.99
C HIS A 168 5.18 6.02 8.35
N LYS A 169 4.79 6.54 7.17
CA LYS A 169 5.49 7.60 6.43
C LYS A 169 4.45 8.62 5.95
N ARG A 170 3.98 9.45 6.86
CA ARG A 170 2.85 10.37 6.71
C ARG A 170 3.01 11.20 5.49
N TYR A 171 3.15 11.53 4.59
CA TYR A 171 3.23 12.31 3.36
C TYR A 171 3.47 11.45 2.12
N LYS A 172 3.52 10.12 2.30
CA LYS A 172 3.75 9.19 1.19
C LYS A 172 2.51 8.37 0.91
N ARG A 173 2.25 8.13 -0.37
CA ARG A 173 1.06 7.42 -0.82
C ARG A 173 1.29 5.93 -0.89
N CYS A 174 0.23 5.23 -0.56
CA CYS A 174 0.05 3.82 -0.78
C CYS A 174 -1.21 3.62 -1.60
N TYR A 175 -1.27 2.48 -2.26
CA TYR A 175 -2.36 2.11 -3.13
C TYR A 175 -2.85 0.71 -2.79
N ALA A 176 -4.14 0.50 -2.95
CA ALA A 176 -4.78 -0.80 -2.94
C ALA A 176 -5.57 -0.94 -4.25
N PHE A 177 -4.94 -1.56 -5.24
CA PHE A 177 -5.54 -1.77 -6.56
C PHE A 177 -6.40 -3.03 -6.55
N TRP A 178 -7.52 -2.98 -7.24
CA TRP A 178 -8.46 -4.07 -7.33
C TRP A 178 -8.16 -4.98 -8.52
N GLU A 179 -8.29 -6.26 -8.32
CA GLU A 179 -8.34 -7.21 -9.41
C GLU A 179 -9.60 -6.96 -10.25
N ARG A 180 -9.42 -6.75 -11.54
CA ARG A 180 -10.51 -6.45 -12.48
C ARG A 180 -10.51 -7.48 -13.62
N PRO A 181 -11.12 -8.65 -13.41
CA PRO A 181 -11.15 -9.70 -14.42
C PRO A 181 -11.77 -9.23 -15.74
N GLY A 182 -11.12 -9.57 -16.85
CA GLY A 182 -11.60 -9.23 -18.19
C GLY A 182 -11.21 -7.84 -18.70
N LEU A 183 -10.55 -7.00 -17.89
CA LEU A 183 -10.01 -5.73 -18.34
C LEU A 183 -8.54 -5.86 -18.78
N LYS A 184 -8.09 -4.92 -19.64
CA LYS A 184 -6.68 -4.81 -20.01
C LYS A 184 -5.83 -4.62 -18.75
N ALA A 185 -4.72 -5.35 -18.64
CA ALA A 185 -3.78 -5.20 -17.54
C ALA A 185 -3.35 -3.73 -17.37
N ALA A 186 -3.30 -3.28 -16.13
CA ALA A 186 -2.86 -1.94 -15.77
C ALA A 186 -1.40 -1.91 -15.31
N PHE A 187 -0.87 -3.07 -14.93
CA PHE A 187 0.41 -3.24 -14.29
C PHE A 187 1.18 -4.39 -14.92
N GLU A 188 2.49 -4.23 -14.98
CA GLU A 188 3.44 -5.26 -15.39
C GLU A 188 4.67 -5.24 -14.48
N ASP A 189 5.39 -6.35 -14.41
CA ASP A 189 6.66 -6.39 -13.71
C ASP A 189 7.68 -5.53 -14.45
N THR A 190 8.33 -4.60 -13.75
CA THR A 190 9.49 -3.92 -14.30
C THR A 190 10.60 -4.95 -14.59
N PRO A 191 11.19 -4.99 -15.79
CA PRO A 191 12.27 -5.91 -16.09
C PRO A 191 13.43 -5.82 -15.09
N GLY A 192 13.76 -6.93 -14.43
CA GLY A 192 14.76 -6.95 -13.35
C GLY A 192 14.35 -6.25 -12.06
N GLY A 193 13.10 -5.85 -11.94
CA GLY A 193 12.57 -5.06 -10.83
C GLY A 193 12.32 -5.82 -9.52
N MET A 194 12.49 -7.14 -9.48
CA MET A 194 12.38 -7.94 -8.24
C MET A 194 13.78 -8.21 -7.67
N THR A 195 14.18 -7.42 -6.69
CA THR A 195 15.54 -7.43 -6.13
C THR A 195 15.51 -7.78 -4.65
N PRO A 196 16.25 -8.81 -4.19
CA PRO A 196 16.37 -9.08 -2.75
C PRO A 196 17.04 -7.90 -2.04
N TYR A 197 16.62 -7.60 -0.81
CA TYR A 197 17.17 -6.46 -0.07
C TYR A 197 18.68 -6.55 0.14
N ALA A 198 19.24 -7.75 0.21
CA ALA A 198 20.70 -7.94 0.31
C ALA A 198 21.48 -7.31 -0.86
N SER A 199 20.86 -7.25 -2.05
CA SER A 199 21.46 -6.63 -3.26
C SER A 199 20.78 -5.36 -3.72
N TYR A 200 19.67 -4.97 -3.06
CA TYR A 200 18.92 -3.77 -3.42
C TYR A 200 19.74 -2.49 -3.22
N ARG A 201 19.58 -1.57 -4.14
CA ARG A 201 20.19 -0.23 -4.09
C ARG A 201 19.12 0.80 -4.40
N GLU A 202 18.81 1.64 -3.42
CA GLU A 202 17.96 2.81 -3.62
C GLU A 202 18.78 3.95 -4.22
N THR A 203 18.22 4.61 -5.21
CA THR A 203 18.83 5.72 -5.92
C THR A 203 18.00 7.00 -5.88
N ASP A 204 16.74 6.92 -5.42
CA ASP A 204 15.89 8.09 -5.25
C ASP A 204 16.38 8.94 -4.07
N ARG A 205 17.12 9.98 -4.40
CA ARG A 205 17.69 10.91 -3.41
C ARG A 205 16.62 11.69 -2.63
N GLY A 206 15.41 11.79 -3.15
CA GLY A 206 14.27 12.41 -2.44
C GLY A 206 13.85 11.67 -1.17
N MET A 207 14.27 10.41 -1.02
CA MET A 207 14.04 9.61 0.19
C MET A 207 15.16 9.70 1.22
N PHE A 208 16.34 10.22 0.84
CA PHE A 208 17.51 10.24 1.71
C PHE A 208 17.42 11.38 2.70
N PRO A 209 17.80 11.16 3.97
CA PRO A 209 17.92 12.26 4.93
C PRO A 209 19.01 13.24 4.50
N GLU A 210 18.91 14.50 4.91
CA GLU A 210 19.88 15.54 4.55
C GLU A 210 21.33 15.22 4.96
N TRP A 211 21.50 14.45 6.02
CA TRP A 211 22.81 14.01 6.49
C TRP A 211 23.42 12.86 5.67
N TRP A 212 22.62 12.18 4.81
CA TRP A 212 23.10 11.09 3.97
C TRP A 212 23.89 11.63 2.77
N LYS A 213 25.19 11.36 2.75
CA LYS A 213 26.11 11.93 1.73
C LYS A 213 26.40 11.01 0.56
N LYS A 214 26.05 9.72 0.67
CA LYS A 214 26.20 8.76 -0.43
C LYS A 214 25.14 8.99 -1.52
N THR A 215 25.44 8.57 -2.74
CA THR A 215 24.51 8.68 -3.89
C THR A 215 23.49 7.56 -3.95
N THR A 216 23.72 6.49 -3.21
CA THR A 216 22.87 5.31 -3.13
C THR A 216 22.73 4.88 -1.68
N MET A 217 21.69 4.10 -1.39
CA MET A 217 21.45 3.49 -0.08
C MET A 217 21.18 2.01 -0.31
N THR A 218 21.87 1.12 0.40
CA THR A 218 21.60 -0.32 0.33
C THR A 218 20.29 -0.67 1.00
N GLY A 219 19.71 -1.83 0.70
CA GLY A 219 18.52 -2.30 1.40
C GLY A 219 18.73 -2.44 2.91
N GLU A 220 19.92 -2.89 3.34
CA GLU A 220 20.31 -2.96 4.75
C GLU A 220 20.34 -1.57 5.39
N GLU A 221 21.07 -0.62 4.79
CA GLU A 221 21.12 0.78 5.26
C GLU A 221 19.74 1.42 5.32
N MET A 222 18.85 1.11 4.38
CA MET A 222 17.47 1.60 4.41
C MET A 222 16.70 1.09 5.63
N PHE A 223 16.89 -0.17 5.99
CA PHE A 223 16.28 -0.73 7.19
C PHE A 223 16.86 -0.14 8.48
N GLU A 224 18.17 -0.03 8.58
CA GLU A 224 18.82 0.48 9.79
C GLU A 224 18.59 1.98 9.97
N GLU A 225 18.88 2.77 8.96
CA GLU A 225 18.94 4.24 9.06
C GLU A 225 17.56 4.91 8.93
N LEU A 226 16.62 4.31 8.18
CA LEU A 226 15.32 4.92 7.92
C LEU A 226 14.15 4.22 8.62
N LEU A 227 14.28 2.95 8.96
CA LEU A 227 13.22 2.16 9.59
C LEU A 227 13.55 1.70 11.01
N ASN A 228 14.70 2.11 11.56
CA ASN A 228 15.12 1.76 12.93
C ASN A 228 15.19 0.25 13.20
N PHE A 229 15.67 -0.50 12.21
CA PHE A 229 15.95 -1.92 12.40
C PHE A 229 17.36 -2.11 12.96
N ARG A 230 17.57 -3.23 13.62
CA ARG A 230 18.90 -3.72 13.99
C ARG A 230 19.15 -5.00 13.20
N ILE A 231 20.07 -4.95 12.26
CA ILE A 231 20.44 -6.14 11.49
C ILE A 231 21.35 -7.03 12.36
N ILE A 232 20.98 -8.30 12.47
CA ILE A 232 21.69 -9.28 13.30
C ILE A 232 22.33 -10.32 12.38
N TYR A 233 23.65 -10.39 12.43
CA TYR A 233 24.43 -11.43 11.80
C TYR A 233 24.55 -12.60 12.77
N LEU A 234 23.92 -13.72 12.44
CA LEU A 234 24.07 -14.95 13.24
C LEU A 234 25.41 -15.61 12.87
N PRO A 235 26.16 -16.14 13.84
CA PRO A 235 27.34 -16.94 13.53
C PRO A 235 26.91 -18.17 12.70
N GLU A 236 27.74 -18.52 11.71
CA GLU A 236 27.59 -19.75 10.92
C GLU A 236 27.71 -21.01 11.77
#